data_e6b44591c5f920a2b6c8289cce80301c
#
_entry.id   e6b44591c5f920a2b6c8289cce80301c
#
_cell.length_a   1.000
_cell.length_b   1.000
_cell.length_c   1.000
_cell.angle_alpha   90.00
_cell.angle_beta   90.00
_cell.angle_gamma   90.00
#
_symmetry.space_group_name_H-M   'P 1'
#
loop_
_entity.id
_entity.type
_entity.pdbx_description
1 polymer ?
#
loop_
_entity_poly.entity_id
_entity_poly.type
_entity_poly.pdbx_seq_one_letter_code
_entity_poly.pdbx_strand_id
1 'polypeptide(L)'
;MDVLTGFKYIGEKIHEFEVNKDKTYLFGFEESYGYLAGDFVRDKDAVIASMLIAEMTLYYKSKGMSLYEALLNIYKKHGFYKEELISIELEGKEGQEKIASCIDGLRNEKISEVEGIKVATRYDYKLSEEEDLVNGKQLEIKLPKSNVLKYILENGSSFVVRPSGTEPKMKIYLAVKGTSLEDAEKQNASFKKAVMDLINEKLK
;
A
#
# COMPACT_ATOMS: atom_id res chain seq x y z
N MET A 1 -5.71 5.72 9.90
CA MET A 1 -6.86 5.81 8.97
C MET A 1 -6.27 5.70 7.57
N ASP A 2 -6.76 4.77 6.79
CA ASP A 2 -6.30 4.57 5.41
C ASP A 2 -7.23 5.33 4.46
N VAL A 3 -6.65 5.88 3.40
CA VAL A 3 -7.36 6.56 2.31
C VAL A 3 -6.86 6.02 0.96
N LEU A 4 -7.52 6.38 -0.13
CA LEU A 4 -7.03 6.06 -1.46
C LEU A 4 -5.72 6.81 -1.77
N THR A 5 -4.95 6.30 -2.73
CA THR A 5 -3.70 6.94 -3.18
C THR A 5 -3.98 8.35 -3.74
N GLY A 6 -3.24 9.30 -3.25
CA GLY A 6 -3.28 10.71 -3.61
C GLY A 6 -3.49 11.60 -2.39
N PHE A 7 -2.57 12.54 -2.18
CA PHE A 7 -2.57 13.41 -0.99
C PHE A 7 -3.86 14.24 -0.83
N LYS A 8 -4.60 14.45 -1.92
CA LYS A 8 -5.92 15.10 -1.89
C LYS A 8 -6.90 14.43 -0.91
N TYR A 9 -6.82 13.11 -0.74
CA TYR A 9 -7.68 12.38 0.20
C TYR A 9 -7.25 12.59 1.66
N ILE A 10 -5.95 12.79 1.91
CA ILE A 10 -5.45 13.23 3.21
C ILE A 10 -5.92 14.67 3.47
N GLY A 11 -5.79 15.57 2.49
CA GLY A 11 -6.30 16.94 2.58
C GLY A 11 -7.81 17.02 2.83
N GLU A 12 -8.60 16.12 2.22
CA GLU A 12 -10.04 15.97 2.50
C GLU A 12 -10.30 15.59 3.96
N LYS A 13 -9.53 14.64 4.52
CA LYS A 13 -9.66 14.25 5.93
C LYS A 13 -9.28 15.37 6.89
N ILE A 14 -8.27 16.19 6.57
CA ILE A 14 -7.94 17.36 7.36
C ILE A 14 -9.14 18.32 7.40
N HIS A 15 -9.74 18.57 6.23
CA HIS A 15 -10.92 19.44 6.14
C HIS A 15 -12.12 18.89 6.92
N GLU A 16 -12.40 17.57 6.80
CA GLU A 16 -13.45 16.93 7.58
C GLU A 16 -13.25 17.13 9.10
N PHE A 17 -12.02 16.94 9.60
CA PHE A 17 -11.72 17.10 11.03
C PHE A 17 -11.87 18.55 11.49
N GLU A 18 -11.55 19.54 10.65
CA GLU A 18 -11.77 20.96 10.94
C GLU A 18 -13.26 21.31 11.04
N VAL A 19 -14.08 20.76 10.13
CA VAL A 19 -15.53 21.02 10.11
C VAL A 19 -16.22 20.32 11.27
N ASN A 20 -15.94 19.03 11.45
CA ASN A 20 -16.62 18.20 12.44
C ASN A 20 -16.08 18.41 13.87
N LYS A 21 -14.83 18.88 14.02
CA LYS A 21 -14.14 19.08 15.31
C LYS A 21 -14.10 17.84 16.20
N ASP A 22 -14.14 16.67 15.58
CA ASP A 22 -14.17 15.36 16.28
C ASP A 22 -12.78 14.73 16.40
N LYS A 23 -11.81 15.17 15.60
CA LYS A 23 -10.45 14.67 15.56
C LYS A 23 -9.45 15.80 15.31
N THR A 24 -8.20 15.54 15.71
CA THR A 24 -7.06 16.41 15.41
C THR A 24 -6.16 15.69 14.42
N TYR A 25 -5.84 16.34 13.32
CA TYR A 25 -4.83 15.85 12.39
C TYR A 25 -3.44 16.09 12.98
N LEU A 26 -2.59 15.06 12.98
CA LEU A 26 -1.22 15.13 13.48
C LEU A 26 -0.22 14.94 12.36
N PHE A 27 -0.39 13.87 11.57
CA PHE A 27 0.56 13.47 10.55
C PHE A 27 -0.10 12.61 9.48
N GLY A 28 0.30 12.79 8.23
CA GLY A 28 -0.11 11.96 7.10
C GLY A 28 1.05 11.74 6.14
N PHE A 29 1.01 10.62 5.42
CA PHE A 29 2.05 10.27 4.47
C PHE A 29 1.52 9.40 3.34
N GLU A 30 2.28 9.36 2.26
CA GLU A 30 2.08 8.46 1.13
C GLU A 30 3.24 7.48 1.04
N GLU A 31 3.00 6.32 0.43
CA GLU A 31 4.03 5.34 0.09
C GLU A 31 5.11 5.89 -0.85
N SER A 32 4.82 6.96 -1.58
CA SER A 32 5.71 7.65 -2.51
C SER A 32 6.47 8.83 -1.89
N TYR A 33 6.80 8.73 -0.59
CA TYR A 33 7.65 9.68 0.15
C TYR A 33 7.05 11.09 0.31
N GLY A 34 5.74 11.23 0.31
CA GLY A 34 5.05 12.49 0.62
C GLY A 34 4.63 12.54 2.07
N TYR A 35 4.96 13.61 2.79
CA TYR A 35 4.68 13.77 4.21
C TYR A 35 4.07 15.13 4.51
N LEU A 36 3.18 15.17 5.50
CA LEU A 36 2.65 16.39 6.09
C LEU A 36 2.46 16.21 7.60
N ALA A 37 3.03 17.11 8.39
CA ALA A 37 2.75 17.24 9.82
C ALA A 37 2.04 18.56 10.07
N GLY A 38 0.94 18.51 10.85
CA GLY A 38 0.09 19.68 11.07
C GLY A 38 -0.88 19.96 9.93
N ASP A 39 -1.79 20.89 10.15
CA ASP A 39 -2.98 21.15 9.33
C ASP A 39 -2.96 22.49 8.57
N PHE A 40 -1.81 23.16 8.53
CA PHE A 40 -1.64 24.49 7.95
C PHE A 40 -1.63 24.50 6.40
N VAL A 41 -1.42 23.34 5.75
CA VAL A 41 -1.56 23.14 4.30
C VAL A 41 -2.35 21.86 4.01
N ARG A 42 -2.69 21.61 2.73
CA ARG A 42 -3.53 20.44 2.31
C ARG A 42 -2.80 19.50 1.36
N ASP A 43 -1.50 19.67 1.25
CA ASP A 43 -0.64 18.81 0.42
C ASP A 43 0.69 18.58 1.15
N LYS A 44 1.50 17.69 0.61
CA LYS A 44 2.84 17.35 1.10
C LYS A 44 3.69 18.60 1.35
N ASP A 45 4.38 18.62 2.46
CA ASP A 45 5.30 19.72 2.80
C ASP A 45 6.70 19.17 3.07
N ALA A 46 7.59 19.35 2.10
CA ALA A 46 8.97 18.90 2.19
C ALA A 46 9.78 19.73 3.19
N VAL A 47 9.38 20.97 3.48
CA VAL A 47 10.09 21.83 4.43
C VAL A 47 9.88 21.31 5.85
N ILE A 48 8.62 21.09 6.25
CA ILE A 48 8.31 20.52 7.57
C ILE A 48 8.89 19.10 7.71
N ALA A 49 8.83 18.29 6.65
CA ALA A 49 9.40 16.95 6.66
C ALA A 49 10.92 16.97 6.88
N SER A 50 11.64 17.88 6.21
CA SER A 50 13.08 18.05 6.38
C SER A 50 13.45 18.50 7.80
N MET A 51 12.68 19.42 8.36
CA MET A 51 12.86 19.89 9.75
C MET A 51 12.66 18.74 10.73
N LEU A 52 11.57 17.97 10.59
CA LEU A 52 11.29 16.83 11.47
C LEU A 52 12.34 15.74 11.38
N ILE A 53 12.88 15.46 10.19
CA ILE A 53 14.00 14.50 10.02
C ILE A 53 15.25 14.99 10.72
N ALA A 54 15.56 16.30 10.63
CA ALA A 54 16.70 16.88 11.33
C ALA A 54 16.54 16.80 12.86
N GLU A 55 15.38 17.13 13.39
CA GLU A 55 15.06 17.00 14.83
C GLU A 55 15.13 15.55 15.31
N MET A 56 14.53 14.62 14.54
CA MET A 56 14.57 13.18 14.84
C MET A 56 16.00 12.67 14.85
N THR A 57 16.84 13.11 13.91
CA THR A 57 18.25 12.75 13.84
C THR A 57 19.00 13.26 15.07
N LEU A 58 18.78 14.50 15.47
CA LEU A 58 19.40 15.09 16.66
C LEU A 58 18.96 14.36 17.93
N TYR A 59 17.69 14.05 18.05
CA TYR A 59 17.13 13.31 19.19
C TYR A 59 17.79 11.94 19.35
N TYR A 60 17.87 11.13 18.28
CA TYR A 60 18.50 9.82 18.38
C TYR A 60 20.01 9.90 18.55
N LYS A 61 20.67 10.87 17.90
CA LYS A 61 22.11 11.11 18.10
C LYS A 61 22.44 11.50 19.54
N SER A 62 21.61 12.29 20.21
CA SER A 62 21.78 12.62 21.61
C SER A 62 21.67 11.42 22.56
N LYS A 63 21.06 10.33 22.08
CA LYS A 63 20.95 9.03 22.77
C LYS A 63 22.03 8.02 22.32
N GLY A 64 23.01 8.46 21.55
CA GLY A 64 24.05 7.59 21.02
C GLY A 64 23.59 6.60 19.96
N MET A 65 22.49 6.90 19.25
CA MET A 65 21.84 6.02 18.30
C MET A 65 21.72 6.69 16.93
N SER A 66 21.97 5.93 15.87
CA SER A 66 21.66 6.35 14.50
C SER A 66 20.17 6.16 14.16
N LEU A 67 19.68 6.80 13.11
CA LEU A 67 18.31 6.57 12.60
C LEU A 67 18.10 5.13 12.14
N TYR A 68 19.14 4.49 11.59
CA TYR A 68 19.07 3.08 11.19
C TYR A 68 18.88 2.15 12.40
N GLU A 69 19.61 2.37 13.48
CA GLU A 69 19.44 1.60 14.73
C GLU A 69 18.05 1.85 15.35
N ALA A 70 17.57 3.09 15.28
CA ALA A 70 16.20 3.42 15.70
C ALA A 70 15.16 2.66 14.88
N LEU A 71 15.31 2.59 13.55
CA LEU A 71 14.45 1.81 12.66
C LEU A 71 14.50 0.32 13.00
N LEU A 72 15.68 -0.24 13.22
CA LEU A 72 15.82 -1.64 13.65
C LEU A 72 15.11 -1.93 14.98
N ASN A 73 15.10 -0.99 15.91
CA ASN A 73 14.37 -1.12 17.16
C ASN A 73 12.85 -1.10 16.95
N ILE A 74 12.37 -0.31 15.99
CA ILE A 74 10.96 -0.32 15.58
C ILE A 74 10.60 -1.68 14.97
N TYR A 75 11.43 -2.22 14.08
CA TYR A 75 11.23 -3.54 13.49
C TYR A 75 11.24 -4.66 14.55
N LYS A 76 12.19 -4.64 15.49
CA LYS A 76 12.22 -5.61 16.59
C LYS A 76 10.95 -5.58 17.45
N LYS A 77 10.36 -4.41 17.64
CA LYS A 77 9.16 -4.23 18.46
C LYS A 77 7.87 -4.61 17.72
N HIS A 78 7.76 -4.29 16.42
CA HIS A 78 6.51 -4.38 15.67
C HIS A 78 6.51 -5.46 14.57
N GLY A 79 7.67 -5.99 14.21
CA GLY A 79 7.89 -6.96 13.13
C GLY A 79 8.73 -6.34 12.01
N PHE A 80 9.38 -7.19 11.23
CA PHE A 80 10.22 -6.81 10.11
C PHE A 80 9.39 -6.77 8.85
N TYR A 81 8.99 -5.57 8.43
CA TYR A 81 8.20 -5.35 7.22
C TYR A 81 9.11 -5.11 6.03
N LYS A 82 8.80 -5.76 4.92
CA LYS A 82 9.40 -5.50 3.61
C LYS A 82 8.31 -5.15 2.62
N GLU A 83 8.46 -3.99 2.01
CA GLU A 83 7.56 -3.50 0.97
C GLU A 83 8.32 -3.35 -0.33
N GLU A 84 7.66 -3.60 -1.45
CA GLU A 84 8.22 -3.45 -2.79
C GLU A 84 7.17 -2.94 -3.76
N LEU A 85 7.58 -2.01 -4.62
CA LEU A 85 6.77 -1.51 -5.73
C LEU A 85 7.33 -2.05 -7.05
N ILE A 86 6.47 -2.70 -7.82
CA ILE A 86 6.76 -3.15 -9.18
C ILE A 86 5.93 -2.31 -10.15
N SER A 87 6.57 -1.81 -11.20
CA SER A 87 5.90 -1.08 -12.27
C SER A 87 6.00 -1.89 -13.55
N ILE A 88 4.86 -2.20 -14.15
CA ILE A 88 4.77 -2.82 -15.48
C ILE A 88 4.34 -1.75 -16.45
N GLU A 89 5.12 -1.53 -17.49
CA GLU A 89 4.83 -0.61 -18.58
C GLU A 89 4.74 -1.40 -19.87
N LEU A 90 3.67 -1.21 -20.62
CA LEU A 90 3.45 -1.79 -21.92
C LEU A 90 3.28 -0.66 -22.94
N GLU A 91 3.57 -0.93 -24.21
CA GLU A 91 3.52 0.11 -25.22
C GLU A 91 2.15 0.20 -25.93
N GLY A 92 1.76 1.41 -26.23
CA GLY A 92 0.65 1.72 -27.13
C GLY A 92 -0.73 1.29 -26.61
N LYS A 93 -1.69 1.29 -27.52
CA LYS A 93 -3.09 0.94 -27.23
C LYS A 93 -3.25 -0.54 -26.84
N GLU A 94 -2.52 -1.42 -27.49
CA GLU A 94 -2.53 -2.86 -27.17
C GLU A 94 -2.07 -3.11 -25.74
N GLY A 95 -1.03 -2.40 -25.28
CA GLY A 95 -0.57 -2.48 -23.91
C GLY A 95 -1.62 -2.02 -22.89
N GLN A 96 -2.36 -0.96 -23.23
CA GLN A 96 -3.46 -0.49 -22.38
C GLN A 96 -4.62 -1.50 -22.29
N GLU A 97 -4.97 -2.13 -23.42
CA GLU A 97 -6.00 -3.17 -23.48
C GLU A 97 -5.58 -4.42 -22.69
N LYS A 98 -4.32 -4.85 -22.77
CA LYS A 98 -3.79 -5.97 -21.99
C LYS A 98 -3.82 -5.70 -20.48
N ILE A 99 -3.45 -4.49 -20.04
CA ILE A 99 -3.52 -4.11 -18.63
C ILE A 99 -4.97 -4.10 -18.14
N ALA A 100 -5.91 -3.56 -18.93
CA ALA A 100 -7.33 -3.57 -18.60
C ALA A 100 -7.88 -5.00 -18.49
N SER A 101 -7.56 -5.86 -19.45
CA SER A 101 -7.92 -7.29 -19.44
C SER A 101 -7.34 -8.02 -18.25
N CYS A 102 -6.09 -7.75 -17.89
CA CYS A 102 -5.42 -8.35 -16.75
C CYS A 102 -6.16 -8.04 -15.44
N ILE A 103 -6.45 -6.76 -15.17
CA ILE A 103 -7.13 -6.41 -13.91
C ILE A 103 -8.57 -6.90 -13.88
N ASP A 104 -9.27 -6.94 -15.01
CA ASP A 104 -10.62 -7.51 -15.07
C ASP A 104 -10.59 -9.04 -14.92
N GLY A 105 -9.55 -9.71 -15.44
CA GLY A 105 -9.29 -11.13 -15.19
C GLY A 105 -9.07 -11.43 -13.71
N LEU A 106 -8.21 -10.65 -13.04
CA LEU A 106 -7.99 -10.76 -11.59
C LEU A 106 -9.25 -10.49 -10.77
N ARG A 107 -10.11 -9.59 -11.25
CA ARG A 107 -11.38 -9.25 -10.59
C ARG A 107 -12.38 -10.39 -10.67
N ASN A 108 -12.50 -11.02 -11.83
CA ASN A 108 -13.46 -12.08 -12.11
C ASN A 108 -13.03 -13.43 -11.54
N GLU A 109 -11.73 -13.68 -11.48
CA GLU A 109 -11.17 -14.89 -10.90
C GLU A 109 -11.00 -14.70 -9.39
N LYS A 110 -11.69 -15.53 -8.62
CA LYS A 110 -11.56 -15.51 -7.17
C LYS A 110 -10.24 -16.19 -6.78
N ILE A 111 -9.16 -15.39 -6.69
CA ILE A 111 -7.87 -15.87 -6.20
C ILE A 111 -8.05 -16.29 -4.75
N SER A 112 -7.93 -17.58 -4.48
CA SER A 112 -8.12 -18.18 -3.15
C SER A 112 -6.81 -18.34 -2.39
N GLU A 113 -5.68 -18.42 -3.11
CA GLU A 113 -4.35 -18.60 -2.50
C GLU A 113 -3.24 -18.03 -3.38
N VAL A 114 -2.13 -17.66 -2.77
CA VAL A 114 -0.87 -17.28 -3.41
C VAL A 114 0.25 -17.98 -2.67
N GLU A 115 1.10 -18.72 -3.38
CA GLU A 115 2.22 -19.50 -2.79
C GLU A 115 1.76 -20.50 -1.70
N GLY A 116 0.58 -21.11 -1.86
CA GLY A 116 0.01 -22.01 -0.88
C GLY A 116 -0.55 -21.33 0.38
N ILE A 117 -0.53 -20.01 0.45
CA ILE A 117 -1.10 -19.23 1.56
C ILE A 117 -2.46 -18.69 1.10
N LYS A 118 -3.49 -18.98 1.88
CA LYS A 118 -4.85 -18.56 1.56
C LYS A 118 -5.01 -17.04 1.62
N VAL A 119 -5.83 -16.53 0.72
CA VAL A 119 -6.30 -15.14 0.78
C VAL A 119 -7.36 -15.04 1.88
N ALA A 120 -7.10 -14.20 2.87
CA ALA A 120 -8.02 -13.94 3.97
C ALA A 120 -9.05 -12.88 3.61
N THR A 121 -8.62 -11.80 2.95
CA THR A 121 -9.51 -10.70 2.59
C THR A 121 -9.17 -10.17 1.20
N ARG A 122 -10.21 -9.90 0.42
CA ARG A 122 -10.13 -9.25 -0.89
C ARG A 122 -10.89 -7.94 -0.86
N TYR A 123 -10.29 -6.89 -1.41
CA TYR A 123 -10.91 -5.59 -1.60
C TYR A 123 -11.00 -5.28 -3.09
N ASP A 124 -12.19 -4.99 -3.58
CA ASP A 124 -12.42 -4.42 -4.90
C ASP A 124 -12.98 -3.00 -4.77
N TYR A 125 -12.10 -2.02 -4.89
CA TYR A 125 -12.49 -0.61 -4.76
C TYR A 125 -13.33 -0.10 -5.93
N LYS A 126 -13.33 -0.78 -7.10
CA LYS A 126 -14.19 -0.43 -8.24
C LYS A 126 -15.64 -0.81 -7.96
N LEU A 127 -15.86 -1.93 -7.30
CA LEU A 127 -17.18 -2.43 -6.92
C LEU A 127 -17.64 -1.94 -5.55
N SER A 128 -16.73 -1.36 -4.75
CA SER A 128 -16.93 -1.01 -3.33
C SER A 128 -17.18 -2.24 -2.46
N GLU A 129 -16.50 -3.34 -2.73
CA GLU A 129 -16.69 -4.63 -2.06
C GLU A 129 -15.44 -5.05 -1.27
N GLU A 130 -15.66 -5.44 -0.01
CA GLU A 130 -14.69 -6.14 0.83
C GLU A 130 -15.24 -7.54 1.10
N GLU A 131 -14.49 -8.57 0.72
CA GLU A 131 -14.83 -9.98 0.98
C GLU A 131 -13.88 -10.54 2.05
N ASP A 132 -14.41 -10.91 3.20
CA ASP A 132 -13.73 -11.75 4.20
C ASP A 132 -13.91 -13.20 3.78
N LEU A 133 -12.89 -13.77 3.17
CA LEU A 133 -12.92 -15.14 2.62
C LEU A 133 -12.79 -16.20 3.72
N VAL A 134 -12.35 -15.84 4.92
CA VAL A 134 -12.25 -16.75 6.06
C VAL A 134 -13.63 -16.98 6.67
N ASN A 135 -14.42 -15.90 6.84
CA ASN A 135 -15.73 -15.96 7.50
C ASN A 135 -16.90 -15.88 6.50
N GLY A 136 -16.64 -15.73 5.20
CA GLY A 136 -17.66 -15.63 4.16
C GLY A 136 -18.51 -14.36 4.25
N LYS A 137 -17.98 -13.27 4.82
CA LYS A 137 -18.68 -12.00 4.97
C LYS A 137 -18.37 -11.06 3.83
N GLN A 138 -19.38 -10.35 3.36
CA GLN A 138 -19.26 -9.23 2.44
C GLN A 138 -19.56 -7.92 3.16
N LEU A 139 -18.71 -6.92 2.97
CA LEU A 139 -18.83 -5.58 3.54
C LEU A 139 -18.72 -4.54 2.43
N GLU A 140 -19.30 -3.38 2.66
CA GLU A 140 -19.19 -2.25 1.75
C GLU A 140 -17.97 -1.38 2.08
N ILE A 141 -17.15 -1.08 1.08
CA ILE A 141 -16.06 -0.13 1.21
C ILE A 141 -16.63 1.30 1.07
N LYS A 142 -16.51 2.08 2.14
CA LYS A 142 -17.00 3.49 2.21
C LYS A 142 -16.00 4.51 1.63
N LEU A 143 -15.07 4.08 0.77
CA LEU A 143 -14.15 4.96 0.06
C LEU A 143 -14.66 5.25 -1.36
N PRO A 144 -14.22 6.33 -2.00
CA PRO A 144 -14.54 6.58 -3.41
C PRO A 144 -14.15 5.40 -4.30
N LYS A 145 -14.89 5.19 -5.38
CA LYS A 145 -14.59 4.12 -6.33
C LYS A 145 -13.24 4.36 -7.02
N SER A 146 -12.44 3.33 -7.10
CA SER A 146 -11.13 3.35 -7.75
C SER A 146 -10.83 1.99 -8.39
N ASN A 147 -10.17 1.97 -9.54
CA ASN A 147 -9.81 0.71 -10.19
C ASN A 147 -8.60 0.08 -9.50
N VAL A 148 -8.79 -0.45 -8.31
CA VAL A 148 -7.77 -1.05 -7.44
C VAL A 148 -8.31 -2.36 -6.90
N LEU A 149 -7.45 -3.37 -6.87
CA LEU A 149 -7.66 -4.63 -6.16
C LEU A 149 -6.59 -4.78 -5.08
N LYS A 150 -6.99 -5.19 -3.87
CA LYS A 150 -6.08 -5.50 -2.77
C LYS A 150 -6.43 -6.87 -2.20
N TYR A 151 -5.40 -7.66 -1.95
CA TYR A 151 -5.49 -8.99 -1.37
C TYR A 151 -4.64 -9.04 -0.11
N ILE A 152 -5.20 -9.55 0.97
CA ILE A 152 -4.49 -9.80 2.23
C ILE A 152 -4.54 -11.31 2.48
N LEU A 153 -3.39 -11.92 2.72
CA LEU A 153 -3.22 -13.34 2.99
C LEU A 153 -3.31 -13.63 4.49
N GLU A 154 -3.57 -14.89 4.86
CA GLU A 154 -3.70 -15.32 6.27
C GLU A 154 -2.44 -15.04 7.11
N ASN A 155 -1.25 -15.01 6.50
CA ASN A 155 0.00 -14.67 7.18
C ASN A 155 0.24 -13.15 7.30
N GLY A 156 -0.69 -12.31 6.83
CA GLY A 156 -0.59 -10.86 6.81
C GLY A 156 0.19 -10.26 5.63
N SER A 157 0.75 -11.09 4.74
CA SER A 157 1.28 -10.60 3.46
C SER A 157 0.15 -10.02 2.61
N SER A 158 0.47 -9.03 1.78
CA SER A 158 -0.54 -8.42 0.93
C SER A 158 0.03 -7.97 -0.40
N PHE A 159 -0.84 -7.90 -1.41
CA PHE A 159 -0.51 -7.22 -2.65
C PHE A 159 -1.67 -6.37 -3.14
N VAL A 160 -1.33 -5.28 -3.82
CA VAL A 160 -2.28 -4.34 -4.41
C VAL A 160 -1.97 -4.21 -5.89
N VAL A 161 -2.98 -4.29 -6.74
CA VAL A 161 -2.85 -4.08 -8.18
C VAL A 161 -3.62 -2.82 -8.57
N ARG A 162 -2.93 -1.86 -9.19
CA ARG A 162 -3.48 -0.57 -9.58
C ARG A 162 -3.01 -0.19 -10.98
N PRO A 163 -3.88 -0.23 -12.01
CA PRO A 163 -3.57 0.32 -13.31
C PRO A 163 -3.54 1.86 -13.27
N SER A 164 -2.73 2.46 -14.14
CA SER A 164 -2.80 3.90 -14.40
C SER A 164 -4.09 4.24 -15.14
N GLY A 165 -4.68 5.40 -14.85
CA GLY A 165 -5.85 5.89 -15.58
C GLY A 165 -5.53 6.54 -16.91
N THR A 166 -4.26 6.91 -17.16
CA THR A 166 -3.84 7.74 -18.30
C THR A 166 -2.73 7.13 -19.14
N GLU A 167 -1.99 6.18 -18.59
CA GLU A 167 -0.81 5.57 -19.24
C GLU A 167 -0.97 4.05 -19.30
N PRO A 168 -0.38 3.35 -20.27
CA PRO A 168 -0.37 1.89 -20.33
C PRO A 168 0.60 1.31 -19.28
N LYS A 169 0.28 1.53 -18.03
CA LYS A 169 1.11 1.23 -16.87
C LYS A 169 0.28 0.62 -15.74
N MET A 170 0.84 -0.35 -15.05
CA MET A 170 0.24 -0.96 -13.86
C MET A 170 1.27 -1.01 -12.75
N LYS A 171 0.85 -0.63 -11.55
CA LYS A 171 1.65 -0.71 -10.33
C LYS A 171 1.16 -1.87 -9.47
N ILE A 172 2.11 -2.64 -8.94
CA ILE A 172 1.88 -3.73 -8.01
C ILE A 172 2.67 -3.40 -6.75
N TYR A 173 1.97 -3.28 -5.62
CA TYR A 173 2.57 -3.05 -4.31
C TYR A 173 2.56 -4.36 -3.56
N LEU A 174 3.69 -4.78 -3.04
CA LEU A 174 3.86 -5.97 -2.23
C LEU A 174 4.21 -5.57 -0.81
N ALA A 175 3.69 -6.27 0.17
CA ALA A 175 4.08 -6.13 1.57
C ALA A 175 4.11 -7.51 2.24
N VAL A 176 5.21 -7.80 2.92
CA VAL A 176 5.38 -9.02 3.74
C VAL A 176 5.89 -8.66 5.12
N LYS A 177 5.68 -9.55 6.08
CA LYS A 177 6.17 -9.41 7.45
C LYS A 177 6.98 -10.63 7.83
N GLY A 178 8.28 -10.44 8.10
CA GLY A 178 9.18 -11.48 8.55
C GLY A 178 9.48 -11.42 10.06
N THR A 179 10.21 -12.42 10.53
CA THR A 179 10.73 -12.53 11.89
C THR A 179 12.12 -11.87 12.05
N SER A 180 12.80 -11.63 10.92
CA SER A 180 14.06 -10.89 10.80
C SER A 180 14.08 -10.15 9.45
N LEU A 181 15.07 -9.27 9.23
CA LEU A 181 15.29 -8.63 7.92
C LEU A 181 15.54 -9.67 6.83
N GLU A 182 16.40 -10.62 7.08
CA GLU A 182 16.73 -11.69 6.13
C GLU A 182 15.49 -12.53 5.79
N ASP A 183 14.70 -12.89 6.81
CA ASP A 183 13.45 -13.62 6.62
C ASP A 183 12.44 -12.81 5.80
N ALA A 184 12.27 -11.51 6.10
CA ALA A 184 11.39 -10.63 5.33
C ALA A 184 11.85 -10.50 3.87
N GLU A 185 13.15 -10.40 3.61
CA GLU A 185 13.70 -10.35 2.25
C GLU A 185 13.46 -11.65 1.49
N LYS A 186 13.67 -12.79 2.13
CA LYS A 186 13.42 -14.11 1.53
C LYS A 186 11.94 -14.31 1.21
N GLN A 187 11.07 -13.98 2.15
CA GLN A 187 9.61 -14.05 1.93
C GLN A 187 9.18 -13.12 0.81
N ASN A 188 9.70 -11.89 0.77
CA ASN A 188 9.37 -10.93 -0.29
C ASN A 188 9.79 -11.44 -1.66
N ALA A 189 10.98 -12.03 -1.79
CA ALA A 189 11.46 -12.58 -3.07
C ALA A 189 10.58 -13.73 -3.59
N SER A 190 10.17 -14.63 -2.71
CA SER A 190 9.27 -15.74 -3.03
C SER A 190 7.86 -15.23 -3.40
N PHE A 191 7.29 -14.38 -2.56
CA PHE A 191 5.98 -13.78 -2.76
C PHE A 191 5.90 -12.95 -4.04
N LYS A 192 6.93 -12.14 -4.30
CA LYS A 192 7.08 -11.39 -5.57
C LYS A 192 6.98 -12.32 -6.77
N LYS A 193 7.73 -13.42 -6.75
CA LYS A 193 7.71 -14.39 -7.84
C LYS A 193 6.30 -14.92 -8.07
N ALA A 194 5.63 -15.38 -7.02
CA ALA A 194 4.29 -15.95 -7.12
C ALA A 194 3.25 -14.94 -7.64
N VAL A 195 3.26 -13.70 -7.13
CA VAL A 195 2.37 -12.64 -7.60
C VAL A 195 2.67 -12.27 -9.06
N MET A 196 3.96 -12.19 -9.44
CA MET A 196 4.34 -11.88 -10.82
C MET A 196 3.98 -13.01 -11.79
N ASP A 197 4.09 -14.25 -11.41
CA ASP A 197 3.67 -15.40 -12.24
C ASP A 197 2.16 -15.32 -12.51
N LEU A 198 1.35 -15.03 -11.48
CA LEU A 198 -0.09 -14.81 -11.58
C LEU A 198 -0.45 -13.63 -12.50
N ILE A 199 0.24 -12.49 -12.36
CA ILE A 199 0.02 -11.31 -13.20
C ILE A 199 0.43 -11.59 -14.65
N ASN A 200 1.58 -12.22 -14.87
CA ASN A 200 2.10 -12.52 -16.20
C ASN A 200 1.22 -13.51 -16.96
N GLU A 201 0.55 -14.42 -16.25
CA GLU A 201 -0.45 -15.31 -16.85
C GLU A 201 -1.64 -14.53 -17.43
N LYS A 202 -2.08 -13.47 -16.73
CA LYS A 202 -3.22 -12.62 -17.16
C LYS A 202 -2.83 -11.58 -18.22
N LEU A 203 -1.54 -11.28 -18.39
CA LEU A 203 -1.04 -10.34 -19.41
C LEU A 203 -0.78 -11.01 -20.78
N LYS A 204 -0.84 -12.32 -20.87
CA LYS A 204 -0.70 -13.08 -22.15
C LYS A 204 -1.93 -12.90 -23.03
#